data_4420a9b0d35659cb1097a17ad838d63d
#
_entry.id   4420a9b0d35659cb1097a17ad838d63d
#
_cell.length_a   1.000
_cell.length_b   1.000
_cell.length_c   1.000
_cell.angle_alpha   90.00
_cell.angle_beta   90.00
_cell.angle_gamma   90.00
#
_symmetry.space_group_name_H-M   'P 1'
#
loop_
_entity.id
_entity.type
_entity.pdbx_description
1 polymer ?
#
loop_
_entity_poly.entity_id
_entity_poly.type
_entity_poly.pdbx_seq_one_letter_code
_entity_poly.pdbx_strand_id
1 'polypeptide(L)'
;SGGVVAYANYTNISGVVSDVDITVTRVNGNWSSVGGVAGRLVNSNATNCGNEGTIHAYQYVGGITGYATGTITGCYNGGAITGNGYVAGIVGQTTKGVTACYNTGSITGAGNYVAGIVAFASGASASVKNCYNRAYVESTGSNVGAVVGMTNNASAAMSNLYYLDFTCSQGIGSAKSTAQTATAKTRAEMDSADFVTTMNTGMAGTFGSSRYSPALSWQTDLIGLTTPTKGNVNLDPFGYVDENDVELLRQYLVGEIELNDEQLVQADVNTDLDVNQSDLDLLIQYVAGTITAFPSVDE
;
A
#
# COMPACT_ATOMS: atom_id res chain seq x y z
N SER A 1 14.61 -14.95 1.94
CA SER A 1 13.53 -15.37 2.85
C SER A 1 12.19 -14.95 2.29
N GLY A 2 11.14 -15.62 2.68
CA GLY A 2 9.76 -15.29 2.40
C GLY A 2 8.89 -15.77 3.54
N GLY A 3 7.79 -15.07 3.81
CA GLY A 3 6.84 -15.48 4.85
C GLY A 3 6.21 -16.83 4.56
N VAL A 4 6.01 -17.15 3.28
CA VAL A 4 5.42 -18.42 2.85
C VAL A 4 6.46 -19.33 2.17
N VAL A 5 7.24 -18.79 1.22
CA VAL A 5 8.25 -19.58 0.51
C VAL A 5 9.53 -18.79 0.29
N ALA A 6 10.70 -19.41 0.56
CA ALA A 6 11.98 -18.73 0.33
C ALA A 6 12.31 -18.58 -1.16
N TYR A 7 12.00 -19.59 -1.97
CA TYR A 7 12.32 -19.66 -3.39
C TYR A 7 11.31 -20.52 -4.15
N ALA A 8 10.61 -19.92 -5.10
CA ALA A 8 9.75 -20.62 -6.04
C ALA A 8 10.40 -20.63 -7.42
N ASN A 9 10.41 -21.81 -8.07
CA ASN A 9 10.93 -22.00 -9.41
C ASN A 9 10.01 -22.91 -10.22
N TYR A 10 9.49 -22.38 -11.33
CA TYR A 10 8.44 -23.03 -12.14
C TYR A 10 7.18 -23.41 -11.34
N THR A 11 6.87 -22.63 -10.28
CA THR A 11 5.74 -22.86 -9.37
C THR A 11 5.00 -21.56 -9.12
N ASN A 12 3.73 -21.50 -9.44
CA ASN A 12 2.91 -20.32 -9.19
C ASN A 12 2.37 -20.31 -7.75
N ILE A 13 2.25 -19.10 -7.19
CA ILE A 13 1.66 -18.85 -5.87
C ILE A 13 0.40 -18.02 -6.08
N SER A 14 -0.70 -18.40 -5.45
CA SER A 14 -1.97 -17.66 -5.57
C SER A 14 -2.81 -17.72 -4.31
N GLY A 15 -3.58 -16.65 -4.05
CA GLY A 15 -4.56 -16.58 -2.97
C GLY A 15 -3.94 -16.65 -1.56
N VAL A 16 -2.74 -16.09 -1.39
CA VAL A 16 -2.01 -16.13 -0.10
C VAL A 16 -1.92 -14.72 0.46
N VAL A 17 -2.33 -14.56 1.71
CA VAL A 17 -2.06 -13.37 2.53
C VAL A 17 -1.11 -13.78 3.66
N SER A 18 -0.03 -13.02 3.82
CA SER A 18 0.97 -13.21 4.88
C SER A 18 0.90 -12.04 5.85
N ASP A 19 0.74 -12.31 7.12
CA ASP A 19 0.79 -11.39 8.26
C ASP A 19 2.08 -11.54 9.09
N VAL A 20 3.06 -12.24 8.54
CA VAL A 20 4.30 -12.59 9.25
C VAL A 20 5.28 -11.43 9.25
N ASP A 21 5.71 -11.00 10.42
CA ASP A 21 6.81 -10.06 10.59
C ASP A 21 8.16 -10.72 10.26
N ILE A 22 8.90 -10.12 9.34
CA ILE A 22 10.16 -10.68 8.84
C ILE A 22 11.31 -9.72 9.15
N THR A 23 12.26 -10.18 9.96
CA THR A 23 13.53 -9.47 10.16
C THR A 23 14.68 -10.30 9.63
N VAL A 24 15.42 -9.76 8.65
CA VAL A 24 16.60 -10.39 8.09
C VAL A 24 17.80 -9.48 8.27
N THR A 25 18.65 -9.82 9.23
CA THR A 25 19.91 -9.12 9.45
C THR A 25 20.92 -9.46 8.33
N ARG A 26 21.74 -8.46 7.96
CA ARG A 26 22.78 -8.64 6.95
C ARG A 26 23.77 -9.73 7.38
N VAL A 27 23.88 -10.79 6.59
CA VAL A 27 24.95 -11.77 6.70
C VAL A 27 26.01 -11.45 5.64
N ASN A 28 27.28 -11.39 6.04
CA ASN A 28 28.41 -10.99 5.22
C ASN A 28 28.34 -11.44 3.75
N GLY A 29 28.29 -10.46 2.83
CA GLY A 29 28.53 -10.65 1.41
C GLY A 29 27.37 -11.21 0.56
N ASN A 30 26.28 -11.67 1.15
CA ASN A 30 25.19 -12.29 0.40
C ASN A 30 24.02 -11.32 0.14
N TRP A 31 23.62 -11.26 -1.11
CA TRP A 31 22.41 -10.59 -1.58
C TRP A 31 21.19 -11.38 -1.12
N SER A 32 20.46 -10.89 -0.15
CA SER A 32 19.23 -11.53 0.31
C SER A 32 18.03 -10.94 -0.45
N SER A 33 17.22 -11.80 -1.07
CA SER A 33 15.92 -11.41 -1.55
C SER A 33 14.88 -11.78 -0.48
N VAL A 34 14.07 -10.81 -0.09
CA VAL A 34 13.09 -10.96 1.00
C VAL A 34 11.73 -10.46 0.53
N GLY A 35 10.69 -11.22 0.77
CA GLY A 35 9.32 -10.85 0.50
C GLY A 35 8.36 -11.43 1.53
N GLY A 36 7.25 -10.78 1.77
CA GLY A 36 6.21 -11.28 2.68
C GLY A 36 5.62 -12.60 2.22
N VAL A 37 5.48 -12.79 0.91
CA VAL A 37 5.01 -14.06 0.33
C VAL A 37 6.19 -14.92 -0.12
N ALA A 38 7.05 -14.40 -0.98
CA ALA A 38 8.17 -15.18 -1.52
C ALA A 38 9.48 -14.39 -1.50
N GLY A 39 10.59 -15.02 -1.10
CA GLY A 39 11.90 -14.38 -1.24
C GLY A 39 12.24 -14.14 -2.72
N ARG A 40 12.12 -15.16 -3.56
CA ARG A 40 12.35 -15.08 -5.02
C ARG A 40 11.32 -15.89 -5.80
N LEU A 41 10.86 -15.30 -6.91
CA LEU A 41 10.02 -15.94 -7.93
C LEU A 41 10.82 -16.06 -9.22
N VAL A 42 11.25 -17.27 -9.57
CA VAL A 42 11.99 -17.56 -10.81
C VAL A 42 11.10 -18.38 -11.73
N ASN A 43 10.79 -17.85 -12.92
CA ASN A 43 9.83 -18.47 -13.85
C ASN A 43 8.50 -18.84 -13.15
N SER A 44 8.11 -18.05 -12.17
CA SER A 44 6.98 -18.31 -11.26
C SER A 44 6.18 -17.05 -11.09
N ASN A 45 4.86 -17.16 -11.07
CA ASN A 45 3.97 -16.01 -10.93
C ASN A 45 3.39 -15.93 -9.51
N ALA A 46 3.10 -14.70 -9.06
CA ALA A 46 2.26 -14.46 -7.90
C ALA A 46 0.94 -13.82 -8.34
N THR A 47 -0.18 -14.38 -7.88
CA THR A 47 -1.52 -13.89 -8.25
C THR A 47 -2.40 -13.80 -7.01
N ASN A 48 -3.08 -12.67 -6.82
CA ASN A 48 -4.01 -12.47 -5.70
C ASN A 48 -3.36 -12.78 -4.35
N CYS A 49 -2.20 -12.18 -4.10
CA CYS A 49 -1.46 -12.36 -2.86
C CYS A 49 -1.34 -11.02 -2.12
N GLY A 50 -1.24 -11.08 -0.80
CA GLY A 50 -1.10 -9.94 0.08
C GLY A 50 0.00 -10.09 1.13
N ASN A 51 0.51 -8.96 1.62
CA ASN A 51 1.36 -8.88 2.79
C ASN A 51 0.80 -7.82 3.76
N GLU A 52 0.57 -8.23 4.99
CA GLU A 52 0.18 -7.36 6.11
C GLU A 52 1.30 -7.24 7.17
N GLY A 53 2.23 -8.20 7.18
CA GLY A 53 3.35 -8.21 8.12
C GLY A 53 4.42 -7.17 7.79
N THR A 54 5.13 -6.72 8.81
CA THR A 54 6.28 -5.82 8.66
C THR A 54 7.52 -6.55 8.13
N ILE A 55 8.29 -5.91 7.26
CA ILE A 55 9.52 -6.49 6.74
C ILE A 55 10.70 -5.54 6.98
N HIS A 56 11.70 -6.03 7.70
CA HIS A 56 12.97 -5.36 7.87
C HIS A 56 14.09 -6.21 7.29
N ALA A 57 14.70 -5.76 6.18
CA ALA A 57 15.76 -6.53 5.52
C ALA A 57 16.77 -5.63 4.81
N TYR A 58 17.89 -6.19 4.31
CA TYR A 58 18.98 -5.37 3.77
C TYR A 58 18.76 -4.99 2.31
N GLN A 59 18.57 -5.96 1.40
CA GLN A 59 18.45 -5.71 -0.04
C GLN A 59 17.43 -6.61 -0.72
N TYR A 60 16.92 -6.15 -1.88
CA TYR A 60 15.86 -6.83 -2.65
C TYR A 60 14.68 -7.18 -1.76
N VAL A 61 14.03 -6.15 -1.26
CA VAL A 61 12.91 -6.26 -0.32
C VAL A 61 11.62 -5.85 -1.02
N GLY A 62 10.63 -6.70 -0.95
CA GLY A 62 9.28 -6.39 -1.44
C GLY A 62 8.22 -7.01 -0.56
N GLY A 63 7.07 -6.38 -0.41
CA GLY A 63 5.95 -6.94 0.34
C GLY A 63 5.54 -8.30 -0.20
N ILE A 64 5.50 -8.47 -1.52
CA ILE A 64 5.22 -9.76 -2.13
C ILE A 64 6.49 -10.56 -2.38
N THR A 65 7.49 -9.97 -3.05
CA THR A 65 8.74 -10.69 -3.34
C THR A 65 9.92 -9.76 -3.50
N GLY A 66 11.11 -10.22 -3.08
CA GLY A 66 12.34 -9.45 -3.28
C GLY A 66 12.79 -9.41 -4.74
N TYR A 67 12.61 -10.50 -5.49
CA TYR A 67 13.04 -10.63 -6.89
C TYR A 67 12.09 -11.51 -7.70
N ALA A 68 11.71 -11.06 -8.90
CA ALA A 68 10.82 -11.82 -9.79
C ALA A 68 11.32 -11.85 -11.25
N THR A 69 11.25 -13.03 -11.88
CA THR A 69 11.33 -13.23 -13.33
C THR A 69 10.01 -13.73 -13.93
N GLY A 70 8.97 -13.89 -13.13
CA GLY A 70 7.58 -14.10 -13.53
C GLY A 70 6.72 -12.86 -13.29
N THR A 71 5.44 -12.95 -13.57
CA THR A 71 4.47 -11.87 -13.40
C THR A 71 3.92 -11.80 -11.98
N ILE A 72 3.56 -10.59 -11.55
CA ILE A 72 2.88 -10.34 -10.28
C ILE A 72 1.57 -9.64 -10.62
N THR A 73 0.44 -10.22 -10.25
CA THR A 73 -0.88 -9.72 -10.65
C THR A 73 -1.86 -9.76 -9.49
N GLY A 74 -2.63 -8.69 -9.29
CA GLY A 74 -3.67 -8.63 -8.27
C GLY A 74 -3.12 -8.75 -6.85
N CYS A 75 -1.96 -8.17 -6.56
CA CYS A 75 -1.30 -8.28 -5.27
C CYS A 75 -1.26 -6.95 -4.52
N TYR A 76 -1.19 -7.02 -3.19
CA TYR A 76 -1.11 -5.82 -2.37
C TYR A 76 -0.13 -5.93 -1.20
N ASN A 77 0.27 -4.77 -0.67
CA ASN A 77 1.02 -4.67 0.56
C ASN A 77 0.39 -3.63 1.50
N GLY A 78 0.03 -4.06 2.71
CA GLY A 78 -0.42 -3.24 3.83
C GLY A 78 0.69 -3.04 4.88
N GLY A 79 1.63 -3.96 4.98
CA GLY A 79 2.70 -3.93 5.98
C GLY A 79 3.82 -2.94 5.69
N ALA A 80 4.45 -2.40 6.73
CA ALA A 80 5.60 -1.50 6.61
C ALA A 80 6.86 -2.25 6.13
N ILE A 81 7.57 -1.68 5.15
CA ILE A 81 8.78 -2.27 4.56
C ILE A 81 9.98 -1.36 4.81
N THR A 82 11.02 -1.91 5.42
CA THR A 82 12.26 -1.18 5.67
C THR A 82 13.47 -1.93 5.10
N GLY A 83 14.38 -1.21 4.44
CA GLY A 83 15.60 -1.82 3.90
C GLY A 83 16.68 -0.82 3.49
N ASN A 84 17.76 -1.32 2.89
CA ASN A 84 18.81 -0.45 2.37
C ASN A 84 18.56 -0.12 0.89
N GLY A 85 18.53 -1.10 0.00
CA GLY A 85 18.35 -0.86 -1.43
C GLY A 85 17.44 -1.88 -2.12
N TYR A 86 16.84 -1.49 -3.24
CA TYR A 86 15.82 -2.26 -3.95
C TYR A 86 14.62 -2.59 -3.04
N VAL A 87 14.07 -1.56 -2.40
CA VAL A 87 13.00 -1.67 -1.41
C VAL A 87 11.68 -1.20 -2.01
N ALA A 88 10.65 -2.02 -1.99
CA ALA A 88 9.34 -1.64 -2.50
C ALA A 88 8.18 -2.37 -1.80
N GLY A 89 6.98 -1.79 -1.92
CA GLY A 89 5.77 -2.41 -1.39
C GLY A 89 5.43 -3.75 -2.06
N ILE A 90 5.67 -3.90 -3.36
CA ILE A 90 5.33 -5.15 -4.08
C ILE A 90 6.57 -5.96 -4.43
N VAL A 91 7.52 -5.39 -5.18
CA VAL A 91 8.70 -6.14 -5.61
C VAL A 91 9.97 -5.31 -5.65
N GLY A 92 11.04 -5.82 -5.03
CA GLY A 92 12.36 -5.18 -5.03
C GLY A 92 12.94 -5.06 -6.44
N GLN A 93 12.96 -6.13 -7.23
CA GLN A 93 13.34 -6.11 -8.64
C GLN A 93 12.50 -7.07 -9.46
N THR A 94 12.07 -6.60 -10.64
CA THR A 94 11.36 -7.46 -11.62
C THR A 94 11.94 -7.33 -13.01
N THR A 95 11.84 -8.40 -13.82
CA THR A 95 12.12 -8.41 -15.25
C THR A 95 10.85 -8.62 -16.10
N LYS A 96 9.69 -8.76 -15.46
CA LYS A 96 8.39 -9.04 -16.07
C LYS A 96 7.31 -8.08 -15.59
N GLY A 97 6.06 -8.38 -15.86
CA GLY A 97 4.92 -7.53 -15.56
C GLY A 97 4.53 -7.52 -14.09
N VAL A 98 4.24 -6.32 -13.58
CA VAL A 98 3.51 -6.10 -12.32
C VAL A 98 2.22 -5.38 -12.69
N THR A 99 1.08 -5.99 -12.39
CA THR A 99 -0.22 -5.52 -12.89
C THR A 99 -1.27 -5.60 -11.80
N ALA A 100 -2.12 -4.57 -11.71
CA ALA A 100 -3.21 -4.50 -10.74
C ALA A 100 -2.73 -4.70 -9.29
N CYS A 101 -1.70 -3.98 -8.91
CA CYS A 101 -1.14 -4.06 -7.56
C CYS A 101 -1.24 -2.72 -6.85
N TYR A 102 -1.35 -2.76 -5.53
CA TYR A 102 -1.33 -1.54 -4.74
C TYR A 102 -0.51 -1.67 -3.44
N ASN A 103 -0.15 -0.52 -2.88
CA ASN A 103 0.57 -0.42 -1.62
C ASN A 103 -0.05 0.65 -0.73
N THR A 104 -0.30 0.28 0.52
CA THR A 104 -0.74 1.16 1.61
C THR A 104 0.22 1.15 2.81
N GLY A 105 1.18 0.23 2.84
CA GLY A 105 2.21 0.17 3.87
C GLY A 105 3.38 1.13 3.60
N SER A 106 3.90 1.79 4.63
CA SER A 106 5.03 2.72 4.51
C SER A 106 6.31 2.03 4.01
N ILE A 107 7.07 2.74 3.16
CA ILE A 107 8.31 2.23 2.57
C ILE A 107 9.48 3.11 2.97
N THR A 108 10.44 2.56 3.68
CA THR A 108 11.64 3.29 4.12
C THR A 108 12.90 2.63 3.61
N GLY A 109 13.71 3.38 2.87
CA GLY A 109 15.00 2.93 2.36
C GLY A 109 16.17 3.76 2.87
N ALA A 110 17.32 3.14 3.14
CA ALA A 110 18.56 3.86 3.45
C ALA A 110 19.48 4.03 2.21
N GLY A 111 19.13 3.48 1.07
CA GLY A 111 19.92 3.49 -0.15
C GLY A 111 19.07 3.69 -1.41
N ASN A 112 19.60 3.25 -2.54
CA ASN A 112 19.01 3.51 -3.85
C ASN A 112 17.89 2.53 -4.21
N TYR A 113 17.02 2.96 -5.14
CA TYR A 113 15.91 2.18 -5.71
C TYR A 113 14.85 1.86 -4.65
N VAL A 114 14.07 2.86 -4.29
CA VAL A 114 13.01 2.75 -3.30
C VAL A 114 11.69 3.20 -3.90
N ALA A 115 10.63 2.43 -3.71
CA ALA A 115 9.34 2.74 -4.32
C ALA A 115 8.13 2.10 -3.61
N GLY A 116 6.94 2.64 -3.85
CA GLY A 116 5.70 2.04 -3.35
C GLY A 116 5.36 0.70 -4.02
N ILE A 117 5.66 0.52 -5.31
CA ILE A 117 5.28 -0.70 -6.05
C ILE A 117 6.50 -1.49 -6.53
N VAL A 118 7.36 -0.90 -7.35
CA VAL A 118 8.51 -1.60 -7.94
C VAL A 118 9.78 -0.78 -7.72
N ALA A 119 10.75 -1.30 -6.98
CA ALA A 119 11.99 -0.56 -6.78
C ALA A 119 12.83 -0.51 -8.07
N PHE A 120 12.94 -1.61 -8.80
CA PHE A 120 13.68 -1.66 -10.06
C PHE A 120 12.99 -2.51 -11.12
N ALA A 121 12.51 -1.87 -12.18
CA ALA A 121 11.97 -2.52 -13.37
C ALA A 121 13.08 -2.70 -14.42
N SER A 122 13.54 -3.95 -14.64
CA SER A 122 14.73 -4.26 -15.40
C SER A 122 14.42 -4.94 -16.73
N GLY A 123 14.90 -4.34 -17.81
CA GLY A 123 14.80 -4.90 -19.16
C GLY A 123 13.54 -4.52 -19.93
N ALA A 124 13.54 -4.88 -21.22
CA ALA A 124 12.48 -4.50 -22.16
C ALA A 124 11.12 -5.18 -21.90
N SER A 125 11.13 -6.33 -21.25
CA SER A 125 9.90 -7.08 -20.91
C SER A 125 9.30 -6.66 -19.56
N ALA A 126 9.95 -5.77 -18.82
CA ALA A 126 9.38 -5.22 -17.59
C ALA A 126 8.18 -4.33 -17.92
N SER A 127 7.14 -4.44 -17.12
CA SER A 127 6.00 -3.53 -17.21
C SER A 127 5.36 -3.32 -15.85
N VAL A 128 4.84 -2.12 -15.62
CA VAL A 128 4.04 -1.81 -14.43
C VAL A 128 2.75 -1.15 -14.92
N LYS A 129 1.62 -1.75 -14.60
CA LYS A 129 0.33 -1.33 -15.15
C LYS A 129 -0.78 -1.39 -14.11
N ASN A 130 -1.68 -0.39 -14.13
CA ASN A 130 -2.83 -0.34 -13.26
C ASN A 130 -2.43 -0.55 -11.78
N CYS A 131 -1.43 0.21 -11.33
CA CYS A 131 -0.91 0.12 -9.97
C CYS A 131 -1.00 1.48 -9.28
N TYR A 132 -1.21 1.46 -7.97
CA TYR A 132 -1.21 2.70 -7.21
C TYR A 132 -0.53 2.54 -5.84
N ASN A 133 -0.03 3.67 -5.31
CA ASN A 133 0.56 3.78 -3.98
C ASN A 133 -0.13 4.89 -3.17
N ARG A 134 -0.52 4.59 -1.94
CA ARG A 134 -1.06 5.57 -0.99
C ARG A 134 -0.12 5.85 0.19
N ALA A 135 0.93 5.08 0.33
CA ALA A 135 1.82 5.16 1.48
C ALA A 135 3.02 6.08 1.24
N TYR A 136 3.59 6.59 2.31
CA TYR A 136 4.86 7.30 2.27
C TYR A 136 5.98 6.42 1.72
N VAL A 137 6.80 7.05 0.88
CA VAL A 137 8.02 6.44 0.33
C VAL A 137 9.18 7.36 0.64
N GLU A 138 10.05 6.93 1.53
CA GLU A 138 11.18 7.72 2.00
C GLU A 138 12.51 6.99 1.77
N SER A 139 13.52 7.74 1.36
CA SER A 139 14.88 7.23 1.28
C SER A 139 15.91 8.36 1.31
N THR A 140 17.07 8.07 1.88
CA THR A 140 18.25 8.93 1.82
C THR A 140 19.08 8.74 0.54
N GLY A 141 18.74 7.73 -0.27
CA GLY A 141 19.43 7.42 -1.53
C GLY A 141 18.81 8.09 -2.76
N SER A 142 19.17 7.60 -3.92
CA SER A 142 18.67 8.07 -5.22
C SER A 142 17.68 7.07 -5.84
N ASN A 143 16.98 7.51 -6.91
CA ASN A 143 15.98 6.72 -7.61
C ASN A 143 14.82 6.32 -6.70
N VAL A 144 14.25 7.32 -6.04
CA VAL A 144 13.09 7.21 -5.17
C VAL A 144 11.85 7.65 -5.92
N GLY A 145 10.83 6.82 -5.96
CA GLY A 145 9.59 7.13 -6.66
C GLY A 145 8.36 6.56 -5.95
N ALA A 146 7.26 7.29 -5.95
CA ALA A 146 6.03 6.84 -5.31
C ALA A 146 5.55 5.48 -5.84
N VAL A 147 5.75 5.20 -7.13
CA VAL A 147 5.31 3.94 -7.76
C VAL A 147 6.49 3.11 -8.24
N VAL A 148 7.44 3.71 -8.98
CA VAL A 148 8.62 2.99 -9.50
C VAL A 148 9.89 3.75 -9.13
N GLY A 149 10.86 3.07 -8.52
CA GLY A 149 12.15 3.68 -8.18
C GLY A 149 12.99 3.95 -9.41
N MET A 150 13.21 2.94 -10.25
CA MET A 150 13.93 3.07 -11.51
C MET A 150 13.44 2.08 -12.57
N THR A 151 13.49 2.52 -13.83
CA THR A 151 13.51 1.62 -14.99
C THR A 151 14.81 1.83 -15.78
N ASN A 152 15.42 0.75 -16.26
CA ASN A 152 16.65 0.83 -17.04
C ASN A 152 16.44 0.67 -18.55
N ASN A 153 15.20 0.56 -19.01
CA ASN A 153 14.87 0.34 -20.41
C ASN A 153 13.72 1.24 -20.87
N ALA A 154 13.93 1.97 -21.97
CA ALA A 154 12.91 2.86 -22.54
C ALA A 154 11.68 2.12 -23.08
N SER A 155 11.81 0.84 -23.42
CA SER A 155 10.71 0.00 -23.89
C SER A 155 9.90 -0.64 -22.74
N ALA A 156 10.33 -0.48 -21.48
CA ALA A 156 9.55 -0.96 -20.35
C ALA A 156 8.21 -0.20 -20.28
N ALA A 157 7.10 -0.95 -20.31
CA ALA A 157 5.77 -0.34 -20.42
C ALA A 157 5.26 0.11 -19.04
N MET A 158 4.98 1.41 -18.91
CA MET A 158 4.40 2.03 -17.72
C MET A 158 3.08 2.67 -18.09
N SER A 159 1.97 2.28 -17.48
CA SER A 159 0.65 2.84 -17.78
C SER A 159 -0.31 2.74 -16.61
N ASN A 160 -1.18 3.74 -16.45
CA ASN A 160 -2.17 3.80 -15.37
C ASN A 160 -1.50 3.62 -14.00
N LEU A 161 -0.48 4.44 -13.73
CA LEU A 161 0.25 4.46 -12.48
C LEU A 161 -0.14 5.72 -11.69
N TYR A 162 -0.53 5.53 -10.44
CA TYR A 162 -1.04 6.62 -9.61
C TYR A 162 -0.41 6.59 -8.21
N TYR A 163 -0.34 7.75 -7.58
CA TYR A 163 0.11 7.85 -6.20
C TYR A 163 -0.55 9.04 -5.49
N LEU A 164 -0.66 8.95 -4.18
CA LEU A 164 -1.19 10.01 -3.35
C LEU A 164 -0.18 11.16 -3.28
N ASP A 165 -0.58 12.37 -3.60
CA ASP A 165 0.23 13.53 -4.01
C ASP A 165 1.31 13.97 -3.00
N PHE A 166 1.11 13.73 -1.71
CA PHE A 166 2.07 14.11 -0.65
C PHE A 166 3.00 12.96 -0.21
N THR A 167 2.85 11.76 -0.76
CA THR A 167 3.59 10.57 -0.28
C THR A 167 5.01 10.45 -0.80
N CYS A 168 5.32 11.14 -1.89
CA CYS A 168 6.66 11.18 -2.49
C CYS A 168 6.73 12.36 -3.47
N SER A 169 7.91 12.94 -3.64
CA SER A 169 8.13 14.10 -4.53
C SER A 169 7.94 13.79 -6.03
N GLN A 170 7.99 12.53 -6.43
CA GLN A 170 7.85 12.11 -7.83
C GLN A 170 7.31 10.67 -7.94
N GLY A 171 6.57 10.39 -9.00
CA GLY A 171 5.96 9.08 -9.21
C GLY A 171 6.94 8.00 -9.66
N ILE A 172 7.94 8.37 -10.51
CA ILE A 172 9.03 7.49 -10.97
C ILE A 172 10.36 8.19 -10.70
N GLY A 173 11.21 7.55 -9.89
CA GLY A 173 12.49 8.13 -9.46
C GLY A 173 13.49 8.32 -10.59
N SER A 174 13.59 7.36 -11.53
CA SER A 174 14.41 7.48 -12.74
C SER A 174 13.77 6.73 -13.90
N ALA A 175 13.23 7.47 -14.84
CA ALA A 175 12.67 6.95 -16.08
C ALA A 175 13.70 7.00 -17.24
N LYS A 176 13.59 6.10 -18.20
CA LYS A 176 14.41 6.05 -19.43
C LYS A 176 13.68 6.60 -20.66
N SER A 177 12.40 6.96 -20.51
CA SER A 177 11.58 7.56 -21.56
C SER A 177 10.59 8.54 -20.93
N THR A 178 10.27 9.62 -21.61
CA THR A 178 9.23 10.58 -21.21
C THR A 178 7.82 9.99 -21.23
N ALA A 179 7.62 8.86 -21.89
CA ALA A 179 6.37 8.12 -21.86
C ALA A 179 6.17 7.29 -20.55
N GLN A 180 7.22 7.13 -19.77
CA GLN A 180 7.17 6.41 -18.49
C GLN A 180 6.82 7.42 -17.39
N THR A 181 5.53 7.48 -17.03
CA THR A 181 4.99 8.45 -16.07
C THR A 181 4.11 7.78 -15.03
N ALA A 182 3.97 8.43 -13.89
CA ALA A 182 2.95 8.16 -12.89
C ALA A 182 2.29 9.48 -12.47
N THR A 183 1.01 9.45 -12.16
CA THR A 183 0.18 10.62 -11.92
C THR A 183 -0.13 10.77 -10.43
N ALA A 184 0.18 11.93 -9.88
CA ALA A 184 -0.25 12.30 -8.53
C ALA A 184 -1.78 12.49 -8.50
N LYS A 185 -2.39 12.06 -7.40
CA LYS A 185 -3.80 12.23 -7.14
C LYS A 185 -4.03 12.66 -5.71
N THR A 186 -5.00 13.51 -5.52
CA THR A 186 -5.47 13.83 -4.17
C THR A 186 -6.17 12.62 -3.55
N ARG A 187 -6.32 12.62 -2.24
CA ARG A 187 -7.07 11.60 -1.53
C ARG A 187 -8.50 11.48 -2.06
N ALA A 188 -9.23 12.59 -2.18
CA ALA A 188 -10.60 12.60 -2.68
C ALA A 188 -10.74 11.98 -4.09
N GLU A 189 -9.75 12.21 -4.97
CA GLU A 189 -9.72 11.56 -6.28
C GLU A 189 -9.51 10.05 -6.16
N MET A 190 -8.59 9.58 -5.28
CA MET A 190 -8.32 8.16 -5.10
C MET A 190 -9.48 7.40 -4.42
N ASP A 191 -10.28 8.07 -3.60
CA ASP A 191 -11.43 7.49 -2.92
C ASP A 191 -12.71 7.50 -3.80
N SER A 192 -12.64 8.11 -4.99
CA SER A 192 -13.77 8.23 -5.90
C SER A 192 -14.10 6.95 -6.68
N ALA A 193 -15.39 6.76 -7.03
CA ALA A 193 -15.83 5.70 -7.94
C ALA A 193 -15.18 5.81 -9.35
N ASP A 194 -14.85 7.04 -9.78
CA ASP A 194 -14.16 7.29 -11.04
C ASP A 194 -12.73 6.72 -11.01
N PHE A 195 -12.09 6.72 -9.84
CA PHE A 195 -10.78 6.11 -9.71
C PHE A 195 -10.85 4.58 -9.80
N VAL A 196 -11.86 3.94 -9.24
CA VAL A 196 -12.13 2.50 -9.44
C VAL A 196 -12.27 2.19 -10.94
N THR A 197 -13.06 3.01 -11.66
CA THR A 197 -13.23 2.87 -13.11
C THR A 197 -11.90 3.04 -13.86
N THR A 198 -11.10 4.03 -13.45
CA THR A 198 -9.77 4.30 -14.00
C THR A 198 -8.82 3.10 -13.80
N MET A 199 -8.79 2.53 -12.58
CA MET A 199 -7.95 1.38 -12.25
C MET A 199 -8.36 0.11 -13.00
N ASN A 200 -9.63 -0.01 -13.40
CA ASN A 200 -10.16 -1.10 -14.21
C ASN A 200 -9.96 -0.93 -15.73
N THR A 201 -9.30 0.13 -16.18
CA THR A 201 -9.05 0.36 -17.61
C THR A 201 -8.28 -0.82 -18.22
N GLY A 202 -8.90 -1.53 -19.16
CA GLY A 202 -8.35 -2.73 -19.80
C GLY A 202 -8.36 -4.01 -18.95
N MET A 203 -8.99 -3.96 -17.75
CA MET A 203 -9.03 -5.09 -16.81
C MET A 203 -10.33 -5.05 -16.00
N ALA A 204 -11.47 -5.23 -16.66
CA ALA A 204 -12.78 -5.11 -16.03
C ALA A 204 -12.93 -5.97 -14.77
N GLY A 205 -13.44 -5.36 -13.68
CA GLY A 205 -13.78 -6.04 -12.44
C GLY A 205 -12.57 -6.46 -11.56
N THR A 206 -11.37 -5.95 -11.83
CA THR A 206 -10.17 -6.28 -11.04
C THR A 206 -10.14 -5.50 -9.71
N PHE A 207 -10.65 -4.27 -9.72
CA PHE A 207 -10.80 -3.44 -8.53
C PHE A 207 -12.27 -3.15 -8.25
N GLY A 208 -12.62 -3.08 -6.98
CA GLY A 208 -13.92 -2.64 -6.48
C GLY A 208 -13.76 -1.49 -5.50
N SER A 209 -14.85 -0.80 -5.19
CA SER A 209 -14.88 0.25 -4.17
C SER A 209 -14.63 -0.34 -2.79
N SER A 210 -13.80 0.32 -2.00
CA SER A 210 -13.58 -0.01 -0.60
C SER A 210 -13.59 1.27 0.25
N ARG A 211 -13.41 1.14 1.56
CA ARG A 211 -13.44 2.24 2.53
C ARG A 211 -12.47 3.37 2.21
N TYR A 212 -11.27 3.07 1.79
CA TYR A 212 -10.19 4.06 1.67
C TYR A 212 -9.62 4.23 0.26
N SER A 213 -9.88 3.29 -0.65
CA SER A 213 -9.44 3.34 -2.05
C SER A 213 -9.94 2.09 -2.80
N PRO A 214 -9.73 2.00 -4.11
CA PRO A 214 -10.00 0.74 -4.80
C PRO A 214 -9.28 -0.43 -4.13
N ALA A 215 -10.01 -1.45 -3.74
CA ALA A 215 -9.45 -2.73 -3.30
C ALA A 215 -9.53 -3.76 -4.42
N LEU A 216 -8.72 -4.80 -4.36
CA LEU A 216 -8.80 -5.90 -5.32
C LEU A 216 -10.10 -6.69 -5.11
N SER A 217 -10.80 -7.04 -6.16
CA SER A 217 -12.13 -7.67 -6.08
C SER A 217 -12.15 -9.03 -5.37
N TRP A 218 -11.01 -9.65 -5.18
CA TRP A 218 -10.89 -10.86 -4.36
C TRP A 218 -10.80 -10.59 -2.85
N GLN A 219 -10.58 -9.32 -2.43
CA GLN A 219 -10.63 -8.87 -1.05
C GLN A 219 -12.08 -8.55 -0.66
N THR A 220 -12.92 -9.56 -0.59
CA THR A 220 -14.38 -9.42 -0.47
C THR A 220 -14.84 -8.74 0.83
N ASP A 221 -14.04 -8.82 1.87
CA ASP A 221 -14.24 -8.16 3.16
C ASP A 221 -14.02 -6.63 3.12
N LEU A 222 -13.26 -6.14 2.13
CA LEU A 222 -13.01 -4.70 1.93
C LEU A 222 -13.95 -4.07 0.89
N ILE A 223 -14.51 -4.86 -0.03
CA ILE A 223 -15.34 -4.35 -1.11
C ILE A 223 -16.70 -3.88 -0.60
N GLY A 224 -17.13 -2.70 -1.06
CA GLY A 224 -18.39 -2.09 -0.67
C GLY A 224 -18.33 -1.25 0.60
N LEU A 225 -17.21 -1.24 1.31
CA LEU A 225 -16.99 -0.33 2.43
C LEU A 225 -16.75 1.09 1.92
N THR A 226 -17.31 2.07 2.60
CA THR A 226 -17.15 3.50 2.26
C THR A 226 -16.26 4.19 3.28
N THR A 227 -15.49 5.18 2.83
CA THR A 227 -14.72 6.05 3.73
C THR A 227 -15.68 6.87 4.56
N PRO A 228 -15.57 6.89 5.90
CA PRO A 228 -16.40 7.75 6.72
C PRO A 228 -16.01 9.22 6.51
N THR A 229 -16.96 10.10 6.73
CA THR A 229 -16.74 11.56 6.71
C THR A 229 -16.13 12.06 8.02
N LYS A 230 -16.16 11.22 9.07
CA LYS A 230 -15.66 11.50 10.41
C LYS A 230 -14.92 10.30 10.98
N GLY A 231 -14.30 10.46 12.13
CA GLY A 231 -13.64 9.40 12.86
C GLY A 231 -12.10 9.40 12.78
N ASN A 232 -11.51 10.16 11.87
CA ASN A 232 -10.04 10.36 11.80
C ASN A 232 -9.61 11.39 12.88
N VAL A 233 -9.66 10.98 14.15
CA VAL A 233 -9.41 11.86 15.30
C VAL A 233 -7.95 12.26 15.40
N ASN A 234 -7.04 11.39 14.99
CA ASN A 234 -5.59 11.67 14.99
C ASN A 234 -5.16 12.57 13.82
N LEU A 235 -6.08 12.89 12.90
CA LEU A 235 -5.84 13.68 11.68
C LEU A 235 -4.71 13.11 10.83
N ASP A 236 -4.56 11.79 10.79
CA ASP A 236 -3.57 11.18 9.91
C ASP A 236 -3.83 11.58 8.45
N PRO A 237 -2.77 11.83 7.66
CA PRO A 237 -2.91 12.35 6.31
C PRO A 237 -3.56 11.37 5.33
N PHE A 238 -3.64 10.08 5.69
CA PHE A 238 -4.33 9.06 4.89
C PHE A 238 -5.81 8.98 5.24
N GLY A 239 -6.22 9.54 6.41
CA GLY A 239 -7.57 9.59 6.93
C GLY A 239 -8.13 8.22 7.27
N TYR A 240 -7.28 7.30 7.65
CA TYR A 240 -7.71 6.04 8.19
C TYR A 240 -8.43 6.26 9.52
N VAL A 241 -9.39 5.42 9.78
CA VAL A 241 -10.05 5.35 11.09
C VAL A 241 -9.67 4.00 11.67
N ASP A 242 -8.79 4.02 12.66
CA ASP A 242 -8.17 2.83 13.21
C ASP A 242 -8.08 2.87 14.76
N GLU A 243 -7.35 1.95 15.36
CA GLU A 243 -7.19 1.87 16.81
C GLU A 243 -6.49 3.10 17.41
N ASN A 244 -5.71 3.87 16.64
CA ASN A 244 -5.06 5.08 17.13
C ASN A 244 -6.10 6.19 17.35
N ASP A 245 -7.14 6.27 16.52
CA ASP A 245 -8.25 7.20 16.71
C ASP A 245 -9.08 6.85 17.94
N VAL A 246 -9.35 5.56 18.13
CA VAL A 246 -10.03 5.04 19.32
C VAL A 246 -9.25 5.38 20.58
N GLU A 247 -7.94 5.18 20.57
CA GLU A 247 -7.09 5.45 21.74
C GLU A 247 -7.00 6.96 22.02
N LEU A 248 -6.90 7.80 20.98
CA LEU A 248 -6.85 9.24 21.13
C LEU A 248 -8.15 9.79 21.74
N LEU A 249 -9.31 9.33 21.24
CA LEU A 249 -10.60 9.71 21.79
C LEU A 249 -10.80 9.21 23.23
N ARG A 250 -10.30 8.02 23.54
CA ARG A 250 -10.32 7.47 24.91
C ARG A 250 -9.53 8.35 25.89
N GLN A 251 -8.32 8.75 25.52
CA GLN A 251 -7.46 9.64 26.34
C GLN A 251 -8.11 11.01 26.55
N TYR A 252 -8.76 11.55 25.54
CA TYR A 252 -9.52 12.79 25.65
C TYR A 252 -10.68 12.66 26.66
N LEU A 253 -11.49 11.60 26.57
CA LEU A 253 -12.66 11.42 27.43
C LEU A 253 -12.30 11.19 28.91
N VAL A 254 -11.12 10.67 29.20
CA VAL A 254 -10.63 10.55 30.58
C VAL A 254 -9.82 11.77 31.05
N GLY A 255 -9.68 12.79 30.20
CA GLY A 255 -9.01 14.06 30.53
C GLY A 255 -7.48 13.98 30.54
N GLU A 256 -6.88 13.01 29.89
CA GLU A 256 -5.42 12.87 29.77
C GLU A 256 -4.81 13.80 28.71
N ILE A 257 -5.59 14.13 27.68
CA ILE A 257 -5.18 15.03 26.58
C ILE A 257 -6.30 16.02 26.24
N GLU A 258 -5.95 17.07 25.51
CA GLU A 258 -6.91 17.97 24.85
C GLU A 258 -6.89 17.72 23.34
N LEU A 259 -8.06 17.78 22.69
CA LEU A 259 -8.20 17.75 21.24
C LEU A 259 -8.36 19.18 20.71
N ASN A 260 -7.81 19.49 19.55
CA ASN A 260 -8.07 20.74 18.87
C ASN A 260 -9.44 20.73 18.16
N ASP A 261 -9.89 21.89 17.66
CA ASP A 261 -11.21 22.04 17.06
C ASP A 261 -11.47 21.08 15.87
N GLU A 262 -10.44 20.82 15.05
CA GLU A 262 -10.55 19.91 13.90
C GLU A 262 -10.67 18.46 14.37
N GLN A 263 -9.92 18.07 15.38
CA GLN A 263 -10.01 16.75 16.01
C GLN A 263 -11.37 16.53 16.69
N LEU A 264 -11.90 17.53 17.36
CA LEU A 264 -13.26 17.46 17.96
C LEU A 264 -14.34 17.26 16.89
N VAL A 265 -14.24 17.94 15.75
CA VAL A 265 -15.15 17.71 14.61
C VAL A 265 -15.05 16.27 14.08
N GLN A 266 -13.85 15.70 14.06
CA GLN A 266 -13.68 14.31 13.64
C GLN A 266 -14.17 13.30 14.69
N ALA A 267 -14.03 13.63 15.96
CA ALA A 267 -14.41 12.78 17.09
C ALA A 267 -15.92 12.66 17.29
N ASP A 268 -16.68 13.71 16.98
CA ASP A 268 -18.16 13.70 17.00
C ASP A 268 -18.68 12.90 15.79
N VAL A 269 -18.64 11.57 15.91
CA VAL A 269 -18.97 10.66 14.80
C VAL A 269 -20.47 10.48 14.58
N ASN A 270 -21.29 10.75 15.59
CA ASN A 270 -22.76 10.70 15.52
C ASN A 270 -23.38 12.07 15.15
N THR A 271 -22.57 13.13 15.10
CA THR A 271 -22.99 14.51 14.76
C THR A 271 -24.00 15.14 15.70
N ASP A 272 -24.01 14.76 16.98
CA ASP A 272 -24.89 15.33 18.00
C ASP A 272 -24.31 16.59 18.68
N LEU A 273 -23.11 17.03 18.27
CA LEU A 273 -22.36 18.20 18.75
C LEU A 273 -21.77 18.01 20.16
N ASP A 274 -21.74 16.78 20.68
CA ASP A 274 -21.18 16.45 21.98
C ASP A 274 -20.23 15.24 21.85
N VAL A 275 -18.93 15.45 22.07
CA VAL A 275 -17.92 14.38 22.00
C VAL A 275 -17.90 13.63 23.32
N ASN A 276 -18.45 12.43 23.34
CA ASN A 276 -18.69 11.65 24.55
C ASN A 276 -18.48 10.12 24.35
N GLN A 277 -18.90 9.31 25.33
CA GLN A 277 -18.78 7.86 25.29
C GLN A 277 -19.52 7.22 24.09
N SER A 278 -20.62 7.83 23.64
CA SER A 278 -21.38 7.33 22.49
C SER A 278 -20.55 7.32 21.21
N ASP A 279 -19.74 8.38 21.01
CA ASP A 279 -18.84 8.48 19.86
C ASP A 279 -17.73 7.44 19.93
N LEU A 280 -17.16 7.26 21.12
CA LEU A 280 -16.14 6.22 21.33
C LEU A 280 -16.70 4.82 21.07
N ASP A 281 -17.89 4.51 21.49
CA ASP A 281 -18.53 3.22 21.27
C ASP A 281 -18.80 2.98 19.76
N LEU A 282 -19.24 3.99 19.05
CA LEU A 282 -19.43 3.94 17.59
C LEU A 282 -18.09 3.80 16.85
N LEU A 283 -17.08 4.53 17.28
CA LEU A 283 -15.73 4.43 16.70
C LEU A 283 -15.14 3.03 16.88
N ILE A 284 -15.28 2.45 18.07
CA ILE A 284 -14.87 1.06 18.33
C ILE A 284 -15.62 0.07 17.42
N GLN A 285 -16.93 0.21 17.28
CA GLN A 285 -17.74 -0.65 16.41
C GLN A 285 -17.33 -0.52 14.94
N TYR A 286 -16.99 0.69 14.51
CA TYR A 286 -16.54 0.95 13.15
C TYR A 286 -15.16 0.30 12.88
N VAL A 287 -14.20 0.47 13.78
CA VAL A 287 -12.86 -0.11 13.66
C VAL A 287 -12.92 -1.64 13.73
N ALA A 288 -13.79 -2.19 14.57
CA ALA A 288 -14.04 -3.63 14.65
C ALA A 288 -14.84 -4.19 13.45
N GLY A 289 -15.31 -3.34 12.53
CA GLY A 289 -16.09 -3.76 11.36
C GLY A 289 -17.53 -4.20 11.68
N THR A 290 -18.03 -3.94 12.89
CA THR A 290 -19.42 -4.28 13.30
C THR A 290 -20.44 -3.33 12.69
N ILE A 291 -20.03 -2.11 12.36
CA ILE A 291 -20.77 -1.15 11.55
C ILE A 291 -19.90 -0.69 10.36
N THR A 292 -20.52 -0.30 9.27
CA THR A 292 -19.84 0.12 8.04
C THR A 292 -19.90 1.63 7.80
N ALA A 293 -20.70 2.35 8.59
CA ALA A 293 -20.82 3.80 8.57
C ALA A 293 -21.28 4.29 9.96
N PHE A 294 -20.96 5.55 10.27
CA PHE A 294 -21.52 6.20 11.46
C PHE A 294 -22.97 6.63 11.23
N PRO A 295 -23.85 6.56 12.24
CA PRO A 295 -25.21 7.10 12.13
C PRO A 295 -25.16 8.62 11.95
N SER A 296 -26.11 9.17 11.19
CA SER A 296 -26.35 10.62 11.13
C SER A 296 -27.59 10.98 11.98
N VAL A 297 -27.62 12.19 12.54
CA VAL A 297 -28.77 12.67 13.38
C VAL A 297 -30.10 12.77 12.61
N ASP A 298 -30.11 12.55 11.29
CA ASP A 298 -31.27 12.63 10.43
C ASP A 298 -31.96 11.28 10.16
N GLU A 299 -31.59 10.19 10.85
CA GLU A 299 -32.22 8.87 10.76
C GLU A 299 -32.95 8.45 12.04
#